data_5acd632027b9bba84566d9035ce8851a
#
_entry.id   5acd632027b9bba84566d9035ce8851a
#
_cell.length_a   1.000
_cell.length_b   1.000
_cell.length_c   1.000
_cell.angle_alpha   90.00
_cell.angle_beta   90.00
_cell.angle_gamma   90.00
#
_symmetry.space_group_name_H-M   'P 1'
#
loop_
_entity.id
_entity.type
_entity.pdbx_description
1 polymer ?
#
loop_
_entity_poly.entity_id
_entity_poly.type
_entity_poly.pdbx_seq_one_letter_code
_entity_poly.pdbx_strand_id
1 'polypeptide(L)'
;MKPELLRFGSSGSPVVVIDDLSGDAEAVAMLADAMAPFPPVSASSYYPGVRRLIDEDDQAAFAYARKTCEDAGPFIAGAFDVDEFDLVEASFSIVTSVPGELRPVQRAPHFDSTDQNYFALLHYLRVPPGSGTAFYRQRSTGIERVTDANLETFVRTAQADAAALRPDSGYIHGSDDYFEQIGSVNAVAGRLIIYQGSLLHSGIVPEGMRFSADPREGRLTANLFVRGY
;
A
#
# COMPACT_ATOMS: atom_id res chain seq x y z
N MET A 1 9.38 -17.08 11.44
CA MET A 1 8.77 -16.57 10.20
C MET A 1 7.99 -17.71 9.54
N LYS A 2 6.71 -17.53 9.22
CA LYS A 2 5.87 -18.47 8.46
C LYS A 2 5.19 -17.68 7.35
N PRO A 3 5.71 -17.70 6.11
CA PRO A 3 5.09 -17.00 5.00
C PRO A 3 3.76 -17.68 4.61
N GLU A 4 2.80 -16.88 4.19
CA GLU A 4 1.53 -17.33 3.64
C GLU A 4 1.32 -16.72 2.25
N LEU A 5 0.88 -17.54 1.29
CA LEU A 5 0.50 -17.10 -0.04
C LEU A 5 -1.02 -17.12 -0.16
N LEU A 6 -1.62 -15.94 -0.14
CA LEU A 6 -3.05 -15.75 -0.41
C LEU A 6 -3.27 -15.52 -1.90
N ARG A 7 -4.49 -15.82 -2.36
CA ARG A 7 -4.92 -15.55 -3.74
C ARG A 7 -6.29 -14.86 -3.71
N PHE A 8 -6.36 -13.68 -4.30
CA PHE A 8 -7.57 -12.88 -4.28
C PHE A 8 -8.17 -12.69 -5.67
N GLY A 9 -9.49 -12.55 -5.68
CA GLY A 9 -10.27 -12.29 -6.87
C GLY A 9 -10.39 -13.47 -7.82
N SER A 10 -11.04 -13.24 -8.94
CA SER A 10 -11.23 -14.23 -10.00
C SER A 10 -9.95 -14.52 -10.79
N SER A 11 -9.03 -13.55 -10.81
CA SER A 11 -7.70 -13.70 -11.42
C SER A 11 -6.73 -14.49 -10.53
N GLY A 12 -7.10 -14.80 -9.28
CA GLY A 12 -6.21 -15.49 -8.34
C GLY A 12 -4.94 -14.72 -8.03
N SER A 13 -5.02 -13.38 -7.97
CA SER A 13 -3.87 -12.51 -7.77
C SER A 13 -3.13 -12.85 -6.48
N PRO A 14 -1.81 -13.15 -6.54
CA PRO A 14 -1.04 -13.54 -5.37
C PRO A 14 -0.79 -12.33 -4.45
N VAL A 15 -0.92 -12.58 -3.15
CA VAL A 15 -0.51 -11.67 -2.08
C VAL A 15 0.29 -12.49 -1.07
N VAL A 16 1.56 -12.17 -0.92
CA VAL A 16 2.42 -12.81 0.07
C VAL A 16 2.31 -12.07 1.38
N VAL A 17 2.18 -12.81 2.48
CA VAL A 17 2.13 -12.27 3.85
C VAL A 17 3.27 -12.90 4.64
N ILE A 18 4.10 -12.07 5.26
CA ILE A 18 5.25 -12.51 6.04
C ILE A 18 5.24 -11.78 7.38
N ASP A 19 5.11 -12.51 8.46
CA ASP A 19 5.22 -11.94 9.80
C ASP A 19 6.69 -11.92 10.23
N ASP A 20 7.09 -10.81 10.89
CA ASP A 20 8.39 -10.67 11.53
C ASP A 20 9.61 -10.77 10.58
N LEU A 21 9.48 -10.28 9.33
CA LEU A 21 10.59 -10.33 8.38
C LEU A 21 11.81 -9.54 8.87
N SER A 22 11.60 -8.35 9.42
CA SER A 22 12.67 -7.49 9.94
C SER A 22 13.21 -7.92 11.31
N GLY A 23 12.49 -8.79 12.04
CA GLY A 23 12.81 -9.22 13.39
C GLY A 23 12.54 -8.17 14.48
N ASP A 24 12.51 -6.86 14.15
CA ASP A 24 12.23 -5.76 15.09
C ASP A 24 11.57 -4.58 14.38
N ALA A 25 10.25 -4.59 14.33
CA ALA A 25 9.47 -3.52 13.71
C ALA A 25 9.65 -2.17 14.42
N GLU A 26 9.87 -2.16 15.73
CA GLU A 26 10.08 -0.92 16.47
C GLU A 26 11.44 -0.28 16.16
N ALA A 27 12.50 -1.07 16.00
CA ALA A 27 13.79 -0.55 15.55
C ALA A 27 13.67 0.10 14.16
N VAL A 28 12.88 -0.48 13.25
CA VAL A 28 12.58 0.14 11.93
C VAL A 28 11.77 1.42 12.10
N ALA A 29 10.76 1.42 12.97
CA ALA A 29 9.95 2.62 13.23
C ALA A 29 10.78 3.78 13.82
N MET A 30 11.81 3.48 14.62
CA MET A 30 12.74 4.49 15.12
C MET A 30 13.58 5.16 14.00
N LEU A 31 13.81 4.48 12.87
CA LEU A 31 14.41 5.14 11.70
C LEU A 31 13.49 6.23 11.15
N ALA A 32 12.19 5.94 11.06
CA ALA A 32 11.19 6.94 10.64
C ALA A 32 11.12 8.11 11.63
N ASP A 33 11.21 7.84 12.94
CA ASP A 33 11.23 8.88 13.98
C ASP A 33 12.43 9.83 13.80
N ALA A 34 13.60 9.29 13.45
CA ALA A 34 14.81 10.06 13.22
C ALA A 34 14.74 10.93 11.95
N MET A 35 13.87 10.56 10.99
CA MET A 35 13.66 11.30 9.75
C MET A 35 12.51 12.31 9.82
N ALA A 36 11.87 12.45 10.98
CA ALA A 36 10.80 13.45 11.17
C ALA A 36 11.34 14.88 11.27
N PRO A 37 10.55 15.94 10.89
CA PRO A 37 9.20 15.85 10.35
C PRO A 37 9.19 15.42 8.88
N PHE A 38 8.11 14.70 8.47
CA PHE A 38 7.93 14.35 7.06
C PHE A 38 7.51 15.57 6.25
N PRO A 39 7.89 15.65 4.96
CA PRO A 39 7.53 16.79 4.14
C PRO A 39 6.00 16.90 3.98
N PRO A 40 5.47 18.12 3.78
CA PRO A 40 4.03 18.32 3.61
C PRO A 40 3.51 17.59 2.37
N VAL A 41 2.23 17.24 2.40
CA VAL A 41 1.55 16.57 1.29
C VAL A 41 1.60 17.44 0.03
N SER A 42 2.05 16.86 -1.08
CA SER A 42 1.90 17.50 -2.39
C SER A 42 0.42 17.56 -2.79
N ALA A 43 -0.02 18.67 -3.37
CA ALA A 43 -1.39 18.81 -3.88
C ALA A 43 -1.73 17.77 -4.98
N SER A 44 -0.74 17.21 -5.66
CA SER A 44 -0.90 16.16 -6.67
C SER A 44 -0.86 14.73 -6.10
N SER A 45 -0.51 14.55 -4.82
CA SER A 45 -0.37 13.21 -4.23
C SER A 45 -1.72 12.49 -4.15
N TYR A 46 -1.78 11.24 -4.61
CA TYR A 46 -2.93 10.35 -4.38
C TYR A 46 -2.93 9.79 -2.95
N TYR A 47 -1.78 9.71 -2.30
CA TYR A 47 -1.68 9.19 -0.94
C TYR A 47 -2.37 10.15 0.05
N PRO A 48 -3.25 9.64 0.94
CA PRO A 48 -3.98 10.46 1.90
C PRO A 48 -3.18 10.75 3.16
N GLY A 49 -1.94 11.25 2.99
CA GLY A 49 -1.04 11.48 4.11
C GLY A 49 0.34 11.96 3.66
N VAL A 50 1.27 12.00 4.61
CA VAL A 50 2.65 12.44 4.39
C VAL A 50 3.55 11.25 4.08
N ARG A 51 4.56 11.46 3.24
CA ARG A 51 5.58 10.47 2.89
C ARG A 51 6.97 11.09 2.99
N ARG A 52 7.91 10.36 3.56
CA ARG A 52 9.34 10.68 3.57
C ARG A 52 10.06 9.62 2.73
N LEU A 53 10.52 10.03 1.56
CA LEU A 53 11.35 9.17 0.71
C LEU A 53 12.64 8.83 1.45
N ILE A 54 13.13 7.62 1.20
CA ILE A 54 14.40 7.12 1.71
C ILE A 54 15.38 7.13 0.53
N ASP A 55 16.45 7.85 0.66
CA ASP A 55 17.52 7.94 -0.34
C ASP A 55 18.87 7.46 0.22
N GLU A 56 19.92 7.50 -0.59
CA GLU A 56 21.24 7.00 -0.22
C GLU A 56 21.88 7.81 0.93
N ASP A 57 21.48 9.06 1.14
CA ASP A 57 21.95 9.89 2.23
C ASP A 57 21.36 9.46 3.58
N ASP A 58 20.20 8.81 3.57
CA ASP A 58 19.53 8.23 4.74
C ASP A 58 20.10 6.84 5.10
N GLN A 59 21.41 6.73 5.29
CA GLN A 59 22.19 5.48 5.34
C GLN A 59 21.53 4.32 6.08
N ALA A 60 21.02 4.54 7.30
CA ALA A 60 20.42 3.48 8.10
C ALA A 60 19.04 3.02 7.54
N ALA A 61 18.23 3.96 7.09
CA ALA A 61 16.93 3.65 6.48
C ALA A 61 17.12 3.01 5.10
N PHE A 62 18.09 3.44 4.32
CA PHE A 62 18.44 2.84 3.03
C PHE A 62 18.98 1.41 3.18
N ALA A 63 19.83 1.18 4.19
CA ALA A 63 20.31 -0.17 4.51
C ALA A 63 19.14 -1.11 4.92
N TYR A 64 18.18 -0.60 5.69
CA TYR A 64 16.94 -1.31 6.01
C TYR A 64 16.16 -1.65 4.73
N ALA A 65 15.96 -0.68 3.84
CA ALA A 65 15.18 -0.90 2.60
C ALA A 65 15.84 -1.98 1.73
N ARG A 66 17.16 -1.91 1.52
CA ARG A 66 17.92 -2.91 0.77
C ARG A 66 17.83 -4.30 1.40
N LYS A 67 18.04 -4.38 2.71
CA LYS A 67 17.96 -5.67 3.42
C LYS A 67 16.56 -6.27 3.34
N THR A 68 15.51 -5.45 3.44
CA THR A 68 14.12 -5.92 3.28
C THR A 68 13.89 -6.49 1.88
N CYS A 69 14.42 -5.85 0.84
CA CYS A 69 14.36 -6.38 -0.53
C CYS A 69 15.11 -7.72 -0.67
N GLU A 70 16.33 -7.79 -0.13
CA GLU A 70 17.14 -9.03 -0.15
C GLU A 70 16.41 -10.18 0.55
N ASP A 71 15.86 -9.95 1.75
CA ASP A 71 15.14 -10.95 2.54
C ASP A 71 13.80 -11.35 1.89
N ALA A 72 13.15 -10.42 1.18
CA ALA A 72 11.90 -10.67 0.45
C ALA A 72 12.10 -11.38 -0.90
N GLY A 73 13.32 -11.37 -1.44
CA GLY A 73 13.64 -11.89 -2.78
C GLY A 73 13.12 -13.30 -3.07
N PRO A 74 13.37 -14.30 -2.22
CA PRO A 74 12.86 -15.65 -2.45
C PRO A 74 11.33 -15.76 -2.53
N PHE A 75 10.63 -14.87 -1.82
CA PHE A 75 9.16 -14.83 -1.82
C PHE A 75 8.60 -14.11 -3.06
N ILE A 76 9.31 -13.09 -3.55
CA ILE A 76 8.98 -12.42 -4.80
C ILE A 76 9.15 -13.39 -5.96
N ALA A 77 10.31 -14.03 -6.05
CA ALA A 77 10.60 -15.02 -7.09
C ALA A 77 9.56 -16.15 -7.10
N GLY A 78 9.29 -16.75 -5.93
CA GLY A 78 8.39 -17.88 -5.81
C GLY A 78 6.91 -17.57 -6.04
N ALA A 79 6.46 -16.33 -5.82
CA ALA A 79 5.06 -15.94 -5.95
C ALA A 79 4.72 -15.29 -7.30
N PHE A 80 5.70 -14.63 -7.95
CA PHE A 80 5.46 -13.77 -9.09
C PHE A 80 6.25 -14.16 -10.36
N ASP A 81 7.04 -15.23 -10.28
CA ASP A 81 7.82 -15.78 -11.42
C ASP A 81 8.76 -14.75 -12.04
N VAL A 82 9.54 -14.08 -11.19
CA VAL A 82 10.61 -13.16 -11.59
C VAL A 82 11.94 -13.64 -10.98
N ASP A 83 13.00 -13.55 -11.75
CA ASP A 83 14.32 -14.03 -11.33
C ASP A 83 15.12 -12.97 -10.56
N GLU A 84 15.03 -11.73 -11.01
CA GLU A 84 15.74 -10.58 -10.46
C GLU A 84 14.82 -9.36 -10.35
N PHE A 85 15.17 -8.40 -9.51
CA PHE A 85 14.45 -7.13 -9.38
C PHE A 85 15.34 -6.02 -8.83
N ASP A 86 14.99 -4.78 -9.14
CA ASP A 86 15.60 -3.57 -8.62
C ASP A 86 14.65 -2.83 -7.66
N LEU A 87 15.23 -2.21 -6.61
CA LEU A 87 14.51 -1.25 -5.77
C LEU A 87 14.29 0.03 -6.57
N VAL A 88 13.02 0.38 -6.77
CA VAL A 88 12.61 1.60 -7.50
C VAL A 88 12.44 2.79 -6.55
N GLU A 89 11.77 2.57 -5.43
CA GLU A 89 11.49 3.61 -4.44
C GLU A 89 11.31 2.98 -3.06
N ALA A 90 11.76 3.67 -2.03
CA ALA A 90 11.44 3.36 -0.64
C ALA A 90 10.97 4.62 0.10
N SER A 91 10.03 4.48 1.02
CA SER A 91 9.53 5.59 1.82
C SER A 91 8.92 5.13 3.14
N PHE A 92 8.95 6.00 4.14
CA PHE A 92 8.04 5.92 5.28
C PHE A 92 6.79 6.75 4.98
N SER A 93 5.62 6.23 5.36
CA SER A 93 4.33 6.84 5.04
C SER A 93 3.41 6.85 6.26
N ILE A 94 2.70 7.96 6.45
CA ILE A 94 1.74 8.15 7.54
C ILE A 94 0.43 8.65 6.96
N VAL A 95 -0.69 8.02 7.31
CA VAL A 95 -2.03 8.49 6.94
C VAL A 95 -2.41 9.66 7.85
N THR A 96 -2.62 10.84 7.26
CA THR A 96 -2.90 12.07 8.02
C THR A 96 -4.20 12.77 7.64
N SER A 97 -4.77 12.47 6.45
CA SER A 97 -6.00 13.11 6.01
C SER A 97 -7.20 12.58 6.78
N VAL A 98 -7.95 13.46 7.41
CA VAL A 98 -9.22 13.06 8.07
C VAL A 98 -10.28 12.74 7.00
N PRO A 99 -11.25 11.85 7.28
CA PRO A 99 -12.22 11.37 6.28
C PRO A 99 -12.93 12.48 5.49
N GLY A 100 -13.30 13.59 6.15
CA GLY A 100 -14.00 14.72 5.53
C GLY A 100 -13.14 15.55 4.57
N GLU A 101 -11.82 15.42 4.62
CA GLU A 101 -10.88 16.18 3.78
C GLU A 101 -10.39 15.38 2.58
N LEU A 102 -10.80 14.11 2.45
CA LEU A 102 -10.40 13.26 1.34
C LEU A 102 -10.93 13.79 0.01
N ARG A 103 -10.04 13.87 -0.96
CA ARG A 103 -10.43 14.11 -2.35
C ARG A 103 -11.13 12.86 -2.91
N PRO A 104 -12.01 12.98 -3.92
CA PRO A 104 -12.72 11.83 -4.49
C PRO A 104 -11.81 10.65 -4.84
N VAL A 105 -10.65 10.91 -5.44
CA VAL A 105 -9.67 9.88 -5.82
C VAL A 105 -9.03 9.16 -4.62
N GLN A 106 -9.06 9.75 -3.43
CA GLN A 106 -8.51 9.16 -2.19
C GLN A 106 -9.53 8.29 -1.45
N ARG A 107 -10.80 8.33 -1.88
CA ARG A 107 -11.90 7.54 -1.31
C ARG A 107 -12.11 6.21 -2.04
N ALA A 108 -11.48 6.06 -3.22
CA ALA A 108 -11.57 4.87 -4.05
C ALA A 108 -10.28 4.04 -4.00
N PRO A 109 -10.35 2.74 -4.32
CA PRO A 109 -9.17 1.92 -4.53
C PRO A 109 -8.30 2.48 -5.67
N HIS A 110 -7.00 2.30 -5.54
CA HIS A 110 -6.00 2.73 -6.52
C HIS A 110 -5.11 1.56 -6.95
N PHE A 111 -4.26 1.81 -7.92
CA PHE A 111 -3.15 0.97 -8.34
C PHE A 111 -1.88 1.82 -8.37
N ASP A 112 -0.71 1.20 -8.26
CA ASP A 112 0.57 1.91 -8.23
C ASP A 112 1.18 2.02 -9.64
N SER A 113 1.03 0.97 -10.45
CA SER A 113 1.60 0.88 -11.80
C SER A 113 0.79 -0.06 -12.69
N THR A 114 0.78 0.19 -14.02
CA THR A 114 0.25 -0.74 -15.03
C THR A 114 1.24 -1.85 -15.37
N ASP A 115 2.51 -1.70 -14.97
CA ASP A 115 3.55 -2.69 -15.17
C ASP A 115 3.28 -3.93 -14.29
N GLN A 116 3.17 -5.09 -14.91
CA GLN A 116 2.86 -6.34 -14.23
C GLN A 116 4.04 -6.86 -13.38
N ASN A 117 5.25 -6.36 -13.63
CA ASN A 117 6.44 -6.68 -12.86
C ASN A 117 6.79 -5.61 -11.82
N TYR A 118 5.85 -4.71 -11.53
CA TYR A 118 5.99 -3.72 -10.46
C TYR A 118 5.31 -4.23 -9.20
N PHE A 119 6.07 -4.41 -8.12
CA PHE A 119 5.59 -4.98 -6.87
C PHE A 119 5.70 -3.97 -5.73
N ALA A 120 4.65 -3.94 -4.91
CA ALA A 120 4.64 -3.21 -3.65
C ALA A 120 4.99 -4.15 -2.49
N LEU A 121 5.95 -3.74 -1.68
CA LEU A 121 6.30 -4.33 -0.39
C LEU A 121 5.84 -3.36 0.69
N LEU A 122 4.77 -3.70 1.39
CA LEU A 122 4.20 -2.86 2.45
C LEU A 122 4.49 -3.47 3.80
N HIS A 123 5.34 -2.80 4.58
CA HIS A 123 5.71 -3.21 5.93
C HIS A 123 4.96 -2.37 6.96
N TYR A 124 4.11 -3.00 7.76
CA TYR A 124 3.37 -2.37 8.84
C TYR A 124 4.27 -2.19 10.07
N LEU A 125 4.46 -0.96 10.51
CA LEU A 125 5.36 -0.63 11.62
C LEU A 125 4.58 -0.29 12.89
N ARG A 126 3.86 0.83 12.91
CA ARG A 126 2.96 1.22 14.00
C ARG A 126 1.55 1.38 13.41
N VAL A 127 0.67 0.47 13.77
CA VAL A 127 -0.65 0.39 13.14
C VAL A 127 -1.74 0.19 14.20
N PRO A 128 -2.86 0.93 14.11
CA PRO A 128 -3.96 0.74 15.03
C PRO A 128 -4.69 -0.57 14.75
N PRO A 129 -5.34 -1.18 15.76
CA PRO A 129 -6.21 -2.33 15.55
C PRO A 129 -7.30 -2.07 14.50
N GLY A 130 -7.62 -3.06 13.69
CA GLY A 130 -8.60 -2.94 12.61
C GLY A 130 -8.08 -2.28 11.33
N SER A 131 -6.79 -1.90 11.31
CA SER A 131 -6.10 -1.40 10.13
C SER A 131 -5.64 -2.55 9.21
N GLY A 132 -5.34 -2.24 7.95
CA GLY A 132 -4.88 -3.24 6.99
C GLY A 132 -4.75 -2.70 5.58
N THR A 133 -4.77 -3.64 4.63
CA THR A 133 -4.89 -3.38 3.19
C THR A 133 -5.98 -4.26 2.62
N ALA A 134 -6.91 -3.67 1.89
CA ALA A 134 -7.97 -4.37 1.17
C ALA A 134 -7.72 -4.31 -0.34
N PHE A 135 -8.16 -5.35 -1.04
CA PHE A 135 -8.03 -5.54 -2.47
C PHE A 135 -9.42 -5.55 -3.12
N TYR A 136 -9.53 -5.03 -4.35
CA TYR A 136 -10.82 -4.70 -4.92
C TYR A 136 -10.96 -5.13 -6.38
N ARG A 137 -12.24 -5.24 -6.78
CA ARG A 137 -12.70 -5.33 -8.16
C ARG A 137 -13.62 -4.16 -8.44
N GLN A 138 -13.42 -3.44 -9.53
CA GLN A 138 -14.40 -2.46 -10.00
C GLN A 138 -15.63 -3.18 -10.54
N ARG A 139 -16.81 -2.94 -9.97
CA ARG A 139 -18.03 -3.71 -10.29
C ARG A 139 -18.48 -3.56 -11.74
N SER A 140 -18.45 -2.36 -12.27
CA SER A 140 -18.94 -2.05 -13.62
C SER A 140 -18.12 -2.63 -14.74
N THR A 141 -16.80 -2.84 -14.51
CA THR A 141 -15.87 -3.34 -15.54
C THR A 141 -15.33 -4.74 -15.24
N GLY A 142 -15.44 -5.21 -14.00
CA GLY A 142 -14.81 -6.45 -13.55
C GLY A 142 -13.29 -6.36 -13.37
N ILE A 143 -12.68 -5.18 -13.52
CA ILE A 143 -11.24 -4.98 -13.42
C ILE A 143 -10.78 -5.15 -11.98
N GLU A 144 -9.82 -6.05 -11.76
CA GLU A 144 -9.10 -6.28 -10.51
C GLU A 144 -7.66 -5.76 -10.59
N ARG A 145 -7.03 -5.89 -11.78
CA ARG A 145 -5.68 -5.38 -12.07
C ARG A 145 -5.73 -4.40 -13.23
N VAL A 146 -5.12 -3.25 -13.05
CA VAL A 146 -5.01 -2.23 -14.10
C VAL A 146 -3.76 -2.49 -14.92
N THR A 147 -3.94 -2.60 -16.22
CA THR A 147 -2.88 -2.82 -17.21
C THR A 147 -2.98 -1.77 -18.31
N ASP A 148 -1.97 -1.61 -19.14
CA ASP A 148 -2.02 -0.68 -20.28
C ASP A 148 -3.24 -0.94 -21.17
N ALA A 149 -3.65 -2.20 -21.32
CA ALA A 149 -4.78 -2.59 -22.16
C ALA A 149 -6.15 -2.13 -21.61
N ASN A 150 -6.30 -1.95 -20.30
CA ASN A 150 -7.57 -1.57 -19.68
C ASN A 150 -7.54 -0.22 -18.93
N LEU A 151 -6.39 0.45 -18.89
CA LEU A 151 -6.18 1.70 -18.16
C LEU A 151 -7.22 2.77 -18.51
N GLU A 152 -7.43 3.04 -19.82
CA GLU A 152 -8.39 4.05 -20.25
C GLU A 152 -9.81 3.74 -19.77
N THR A 153 -10.22 2.48 -19.88
CA THR A 153 -11.53 2.03 -19.42
C THR A 153 -11.68 2.19 -17.92
N PHE A 154 -10.66 1.75 -17.16
CA PHE A 154 -10.65 1.90 -15.71
C PHE A 154 -10.74 3.36 -15.29
N VAL A 155 -9.86 4.23 -15.82
CA VAL A 155 -9.79 5.66 -15.42
C VAL A 155 -11.09 6.38 -15.72
N ARG A 156 -11.65 6.20 -16.95
CA ARG A 156 -12.92 6.82 -17.33
C ARG A 156 -14.06 6.43 -16.39
N THR A 157 -14.16 5.14 -16.07
CA THR A 157 -15.22 4.63 -15.19
C THR A 157 -14.98 5.07 -13.75
N ALA A 158 -13.75 4.97 -13.23
CA ALA A 158 -13.43 5.39 -11.87
C ALA A 158 -13.67 6.90 -11.64
N GLN A 159 -13.47 7.74 -12.66
CA GLN A 159 -13.82 9.16 -12.59
C GLN A 159 -15.33 9.39 -12.47
N ALA A 160 -16.13 8.63 -13.21
CA ALA A 160 -17.59 8.70 -13.12
C ALA A 160 -18.08 8.18 -11.76
N ASP A 161 -17.54 7.06 -11.28
CA ASP A 161 -17.84 6.47 -9.98
C ASP A 161 -17.47 7.44 -8.83
N ALA A 162 -16.27 8.04 -8.90
CA ALA A 162 -15.80 9.00 -7.91
C ALA A 162 -16.66 10.28 -7.84
N ALA A 163 -17.16 10.74 -8.99
CA ALA A 163 -18.05 11.90 -9.05
C ALA A 163 -19.44 11.61 -8.43
N ALA A 164 -19.85 10.35 -8.41
CA ALA A 164 -21.11 9.90 -7.81
C ALA A 164 -20.98 9.55 -6.31
N LEU A 165 -19.75 9.41 -5.79
CA LEU A 165 -19.52 9.19 -4.36
C LEU A 165 -20.01 10.37 -3.53
N ARG A 166 -20.66 10.05 -2.40
CA ARG A 166 -21.08 11.07 -1.45
C ARG A 166 -19.88 11.81 -0.88
N PRO A 167 -19.96 13.14 -0.68
CA PRO A 167 -18.86 13.94 -0.11
C PRO A 167 -18.38 13.46 1.27
N ASP A 168 -19.25 12.76 2.02
CA ASP A 168 -19.02 12.26 3.37
C ASP A 168 -18.68 10.76 3.43
N SER A 169 -18.42 10.09 2.28
CA SER A 169 -18.17 8.64 2.23
C SER A 169 -16.90 8.21 2.98
N GLY A 170 -15.96 9.13 3.23
CA GLY A 170 -14.71 8.80 3.94
C GLY A 170 -13.79 7.84 3.18
N TYR A 171 -12.98 7.10 3.93
CA TYR A 171 -12.18 6.00 3.37
C TYR A 171 -13.08 4.83 2.98
N ILE A 172 -12.75 4.16 1.87
CA ILE A 172 -13.48 2.95 1.50
C ILE A 172 -13.31 1.89 2.58
N HIS A 173 -14.42 1.28 3.00
CA HIS A 173 -14.44 0.23 4.01
C HIS A 173 -15.37 -0.90 3.54
N GLY A 174 -14.80 -2.08 3.29
CA GLY A 174 -15.55 -3.17 2.70
C GLY A 174 -15.93 -2.91 1.24
N SER A 175 -17.00 -3.53 0.80
CA SER A 175 -17.58 -3.32 -0.54
C SER A 175 -18.55 -2.14 -0.53
N ASP A 176 -18.61 -1.41 -1.64
CA ASP A 176 -19.61 -0.37 -1.90
C ASP A 176 -20.35 -0.62 -3.23
N ASP A 177 -21.06 0.39 -3.73
CA ASP A 177 -21.82 0.30 -4.99
C ASP A 177 -20.91 0.18 -6.21
N TYR A 178 -19.66 0.65 -6.13
CA TYR A 178 -18.73 0.74 -7.25
C TYR A 178 -17.60 -0.29 -7.18
N PHE A 179 -17.20 -0.68 -5.98
CA PHE A 179 -16.08 -1.58 -5.75
C PHE A 179 -16.50 -2.75 -4.85
N GLU A 180 -16.11 -3.95 -5.25
CA GLU A 180 -16.25 -5.16 -4.46
C GLU A 180 -14.91 -5.46 -3.79
N GLN A 181 -14.90 -5.60 -2.46
CA GLN A 181 -13.71 -6.09 -1.77
C GLN A 181 -13.56 -7.60 -2.04
N ILE A 182 -12.46 -7.96 -2.69
CA ILE A 182 -12.16 -9.36 -3.07
C ILE A 182 -11.22 -10.05 -2.09
N GLY A 183 -10.65 -9.30 -1.17
CA GLY A 183 -9.78 -9.82 -0.12
C GLY A 183 -9.21 -8.71 0.74
N SER A 184 -8.58 -9.09 1.86
CA SER A 184 -7.87 -8.14 2.72
C SER A 184 -6.81 -8.84 3.56
N VAL A 185 -5.81 -8.06 4.01
CA VAL A 185 -4.81 -8.48 4.99
C VAL A 185 -4.83 -7.48 6.15
N ASN A 186 -5.01 -8.00 7.36
CA ASN A 186 -4.97 -7.19 8.58
C ASN A 186 -3.54 -6.72 8.84
N ALA A 187 -3.39 -5.45 9.23
CA ALA A 187 -2.11 -4.92 9.67
C ALA A 187 -1.75 -5.46 11.05
N VAL A 188 -0.53 -5.94 11.16
CA VAL A 188 0.13 -6.34 12.41
C VAL A 188 1.53 -5.73 12.37
N ALA A 189 1.98 -5.14 13.46
CA ALA A 189 3.35 -4.61 13.54
C ALA A 189 4.36 -5.71 13.20
N GLY A 190 5.31 -5.42 12.30
CA GLY A 190 6.29 -6.37 11.79
C GLY A 190 5.83 -7.23 10.61
N ARG A 191 4.56 -7.14 10.21
CA ARG A 191 4.05 -7.84 9.02
C ARG A 191 4.44 -7.11 7.75
N LEU A 192 5.03 -7.84 6.81
CA LEU A 192 5.24 -7.41 5.43
C LEU A 192 4.19 -8.09 4.53
N ILE A 193 3.62 -7.33 3.59
CA ILE A 193 2.83 -7.89 2.49
C ILE A 193 3.47 -7.53 1.16
N ILE A 194 3.41 -8.45 0.18
CA ILE A 194 3.93 -8.25 -1.17
C ILE A 194 2.82 -8.53 -2.16
N TYR A 195 2.58 -7.61 -3.09
CA TYR A 195 1.57 -7.75 -4.14
C TYR A 195 1.95 -6.97 -5.40
N GLN A 196 1.33 -7.31 -6.53
CA GLN A 196 1.52 -6.55 -7.76
C GLN A 196 0.91 -5.15 -7.64
N GLY A 197 1.67 -4.12 -7.97
CA GLY A 197 1.22 -2.72 -7.93
C GLY A 197 0.04 -2.43 -8.87
N SER A 198 -0.22 -3.31 -9.84
CA SER A 198 -1.38 -3.23 -10.73
C SER A 198 -2.70 -3.68 -10.08
N LEU A 199 -2.66 -4.41 -8.96
CA LEU A 199 -3.84 -4.88 -8.24
C LEU A 199 -4.53 -3.72 -7.52
N LEU A 200 -5.83 -3.54 -7.76
CA LEU A 200 -6.61 -2.49 -7.09
C LEU A 200 -6.62 -2.72 -5.58
N HIS A 201 -6.18 -1.71 -4.84
CA HIS A 201 -6.08 -1.80 -3.39
C HIS A 201 -6.33 -0.46 -2.68
N SER A 202 -6.57 -0.52 -1.38
CA SER A 202 -6.66 0.64 -0.50
C SER A 202 -6.27 0.27 0.92
N GLY A 203 -5.71 1.23 1.66
CA GLY A 203 -5.50 1.07 3.09
C GLY A 203 -6.82 1.02 3.84
N ILE A 204 -6.97 0.05 4.74
CA ILE A 204 -8.07 0.02 5.71
C ILE A 204 -7.72 1.00 6.84
N VAL A 205 -8.52 2.06 6.95
CA VAL A 205 -8.40 3.08 7.99
C VAL A 205 -9.57 2.92 8.95
N PRO A 206 -9.36 2.44 10.18
CA PRO A 206 -10.45 2.18 11.11
C PRO A 206 -11.11 3.47 11.59
N GLU A 207 -12.39 3.39 11.88
CA GLU A 207 -13.14 4.49 12.51
C GLU A 207 -12.48 4.89 13.84
N GLY A 208 -12.43 6.19 14.10
CA GLY A 208 -11.82 6.72 15.33
C GLY A 208 -10.29 6.68 15.35
N MET A 209 -9.63 6.32 14.25
CA MET A 209 -8.18 6.40 14.16
C MET A 209 -7.71 7.83 14.45
N ARG A 210 -6.63 7.96 15.24
CA ARG A 210 -5.95 9.24 15.43
C ARG A 210 -5.13 9.58 14.19
N PHE A 211 -5.41 10.73 13.59
CA PHE A 211 -4.66 11.28 12.47
C PHE A 211 -3.55 12.19 12.99
N SER A 212 -2.30 11.77 12.90
CA SER A 212 -1.12 12.52 13.32
C SER A 212 -0.05 12.42 12.25
N ALA A 213 0.69 13.49 12.02
CA ALA A 213 1.87 13.49 11.15
C ALA A 213 3.16 13.09 11.90
N ASP A 214 3.09 12.90 13.22
CA ASP A 214 4.20 12.38 14.02
C ASP A 214 4.29 10.85 13.81
N PRO A 215 5.43 10.30 13.33
CA PRO A 215 5.58 8.87 13.13
C PRO A 215 5.42 8.04 14.42
N ARG A 216 5.61 8.66 15.61
CA ARG A 216 5.42 8.01 16.92
C ARG A 216 3.94 7.77 17.26
N GLU A 217 3.02 8.50 16.64
CA GLU A 217 1.60 8.49 16.96
C GLU A 217 0.71 8.06 15.79
N GLY A 218 1.17 8.32 14.56
CA GLY A 218 0.42 8.06 13.33
C GLY A 218 0.44 6.58 12.93
N ARG A 219 -0.45 6.21 11.98
CA ARG A 219 -0.39 4.91 11.31
C ARG A 219 0.81 4.91 10.38
N LEU A 220 1.90 4.31 10.84
CA LEU A 220 3.20 4.29 10.15
C LEU A 220 3.41 2.99 9.39
N THR A 221 3.77 3.10 8.11
CA THR A 221 4.21 2.00 7.26
C THR A 221 5.51 2.35 6.54
N ALA A 222 6.32 1.35 6.19
CA ALA A 222 7.32 1.49 5.15
C ALA A 222 6.78 0.90 3.86
N ASN A 223 6.93 1.63 2.77
CA ASN A 223 6.51 1.24 1.43
C ASN A 223 7.75 1.16 0.56
N LEU A 224 8.01 -0.02 0.00
CA LEU A 224 9.08 -0.24 -0.95
C LEU A 224 8.45 -0.71 -2.25
N PHE A 225 8.96 -0.18 -3.35
CA PHE A 225 8.54 -0.59 -4.68
C PHE A 225 9.72 -1.19 -5.40
N VAL A 226 9.52 -2.36 -5.99
CA VAL A 226 10.53 -3.06 -6.75
C VAL A 226 10.00 -3.38 -8.14
N ARG A 227 10.90 -3.48 -9.11
CA ARG A 227 10.60 -3.87 -10.49
C ARG A 227 11.35 -5.15 -10.82
N GLY A 228 10.61 -6.22 -11.16
CA GLY A 228 11.13 -7.50 -11.57
C GLY A 228 11.43 -7.57 -13.07
N TYR A 229 12.31 -8.53 -13.46
CA TYR A 229 12.68 -8.85 -14.85
C TYR A 229 13.23 -10.29 -14.96
#